data_12a576c9180ffed8712bea781393f18b
#
_entry.id   12a576c9180ffed8712bea781393f18b
#
_cell.length_a   1.000
_cell.length_b   1.000
_cell.length_c   1.000
_cell.angle_alpha   90.00
_cell.angle_beta   90.00
_cell.angle_gamma   90.00
#
_symmetry.space_group_name_H-M   'P 1'
#
loop_
_entity.id
_entity.type
_entity.pdbx_description
1 polymer ?
#
loop_
_entity_poly.entity_id
_entity_poly.type
_entity_poly.pdbx_seq_one_letter_code
_entity_poly.pdbx_strand_id
1 'polypeptide(L)'
;MKVNWKKALAFVLLPCLLLTACGQLPGTVGGDASELQITGTVTEISEGSFTVQVSEDCPAAASSDLIVVHLGNAEILEESDHAPLTITDLTPDCSVRVVTDGGIMESYPAQVNALKVFRIQPASLTLTGSIVIPLVELPNADFTAYTGFSLGGLEQLTLLTPQAYTACLYDENDPAKNVASVYLPGEISRELHLRVGLGEVRTVANVGETFSHSQTVTVPWDNGNREIEVVVENSDYNVFAYWQIGEYVCTVYGMNCTPQAALPAIRELASCLVIAVP
;
A
#
# COMPACT_ATOMS: atom_id res chain seq x y z
N MET A 1 -57.97 -8.18 -46.03
CA MET A 1 -58.87 -7.14 -46.54
C MET A 1 -58.36 -5.76 -46.17
N LYS A 2 -57.89 -5.04 -47.21
CA LYS A 2 -57.84 -3.57 -47.40
C LYS A 2 -57.40 -2.69 -46.20
N VAL A 3 -56.16 -2.17 -46.19
CA VAL A 3 -55.65 -0.96 -46.85
C VAL A 3 -56.44 0.34 -46.53
N ASN A 4 -55.74 1.31 -45.90
CA ASN A 4 -55.58 2.70 -46.34
C ASN A 4 -54.77 3.48 -45.31
N TRP A 5 -53.71 3.92 -45.58
CA TRP A 5 -52.87 4.93 -46.15
C TRP A 5 -53.57 6.28 -46.45
N LYS A 6 -53.16 7.33 -45.70
CA LYS A 6 -52.99 8.72 -46.17
C LYS A 6 -52.39 9.58 -45.10
N LYS A 7 -51.11 9.93 -45.28
CA LYS A 7 -50.54 11.26 -45.52
C LYS A 7 -51.08 12.42 -44.64
N ALA A 8 -50.18 13.00 -43.87
CA ALA A 8 -50.03 14.45 -43.87
C ALA A 8 -48.62 14.83 -43.31
N LEU A 9 -47.82 15.40 -44.20
CA LEU A 9 -46.67 16.25 -43.88
C LEU A 9 -47.18 17.51 -43.13
N ALA A 10 -46.53 17.86 -42.07
CA ALA A 10 -46.53 19.20 -41.55
C ALA A 10 -45.10 19.58 -41.18
N PHE A 11 -44.51 20.39 -42.05
CA PHE A 11 -43.30 21.15 -41.84
C PHE A 11 -43.64 22.25 -40.80
N VAL A 12 -42.96 22.24 -39.66
CA VAL A 12 -42.93 23.40 -38.77
C VAL A 12 -41.47 23.76 -38.52
N LEU A 13 -41.13 24.92 -39.01
CA LEU A 13 -39.86 25.62 -38.86
C LEU A 13 -39.55 25.85 -37.37
N LEU A 14 -38.36 25.44 -37.03
CA LEU A 14 -37.72 25.66 -35.73
C LEU A 14 -37.00 27.00 -35.73
N PRO A 15 -37.28 27.93 -34.80
CA PRO A 15 -36.37 29.02 -34.58
C PRO A 15 -35.25 28.54 -33.60
N CYS A 16 -34.02 28.68 -34.04
CA CYS A 16 -32.83 28.60 -33.20
C CYS A 16 -32.91 29.61 -32.06
N LEU A 17 -33.14 29.15 -30.86
CA LEU A 17 -32.81 29.91 -29.63
C LEU A 17 -31.44 29.43 -29.12
N LEU A 18 -30.42 30.22 -29.43
CA LEU A 18 -29.13 30.17 -28.76
C LEU A 18 -29.30 30.56 -27.30
N LEU A 19 -29.47 29.58 -26.44
CA LEU A 19 -29.29 29.75 -25.00
C LEU A 19 -27.82 29.41 -24.70
N THR A 20 -27.01 30.43 -24.59
CA THR A 20 -25.73 30.41 -23.87
C THR A 20 -26.02 30.12 -22.41
N ALA A 21 -26.07 28.84 -22.05
CA ALA A 21 -25.99 28.42 -20.67
C ALA A 21 -24.53 28.52 -20.25
N CYS A 22 -24.15 29.64 -19.64
CA CYS A 22 -23.01 29.69 -18.74
C CYS A 22 -23.32 28.72 -17.60
N GLY A 23 -22.87 27.49 -17.73
CA GLY A 23 -22.82 26.54 -16.61
C GLY A 23 -21.73 27.02 -15.66
N GLN A 24 -22.11 27.67 -14.58
CA GLN A 24 -21.25 27.83 -13.43
C GLN A 24 -20.93 26.43 -12.88
N LEU A 25 -19.69 26.05 -12.99
CA LEU A 25 -19.11 24.92 -12.23
C LEU A 25 -19.25 25.25 -10.74
N PRO A 26 -19.76 24.33 -9.90
CA PRO A 26 -19.89 24.57 -8.49
C PRO A 26 -18.51 24.58 -7.83
N GLY A 27 -18.19 25.72 -7.19
CA GLY A 27 -17.33 25.77 -6.02
C GLY A 27 -15.84 25.58 -6.25
N THR A 28 -15.17 26.57 -6.84
CA THR A 28 -13.82 26.90 -6.37
C THR A 28 -13.97 27.51 -4.98
N VAL A 29 -13.70 26.71 -3.97
CA VAL A 29 -13.32 27.19 -2.64
C VAL A 29 -12.10 28.08 -2.85
N GLY A 30 -12.17 29.32 -2.38
CA GLY A 30 -11.16 30.34 -2.62
C GLY A 30 -9.75 29.87 -2.22
N GLY A 31 -8.96 29.55 -3.22
CA GLY A 31 -7.52 29.56 -3.15
C GLY A 31 -7.07 30.83 -3.84
N ASP A 32 -6.16 31.56 -3.24
CA ASP A 32 -5.55 32.73 -3.82
C ASP A 32 -5.04 32.41 -5.22
N ALA A 33 -5.45 33.24 -6.18
CA ALA A 33 -5.36 32.97 -7.62
C ALA A 33 -3.94 33.13 -8.22
N SER A 34 -2.90 32.80 -7.46
CA SER A 34 -1.53 32.98 -7.90
C SER A 34 -0.52 31.90 -7.50
N GLU A 35 -0.91 30.90 -6.72
CA GLU A 35 0.05 29.84 -6.36
C GLU A 35 0.23 28.84 -7.49
N LEU A 36 1.46 28.77 -8.03
CA LEU A 36 1.86 27.75 -8.97
C LEU A 36 2.59 26.62 -8.21
N GLN A 37 2.24 25.39 -8.50
CA GLN A 37 2.94 24.22 -7.98
C GLN A 37 3.84 23.60 -9.04
N ILE A 38 5.09 23.34 -8.66
CA ILE A 38 6.10 22.71 -9.51
C ILE A 38 6.50 21.40 -8.84
N THR A 39 6.42 20.31 -9.58
CA THR A 39 6.91 18.99 -9.15
C THR A 39 8.08 18.56 -10.00
N GLY A 40 9.06 17.92 -9.38
CA GLY A 40 10.23 17.45 -10.09
C GLY A 40 11.29 16.85 -9.16
N THR A 41 12.46 16.63 -9.72
CA THR A 41 13.63 16.03 -9.05
C THR A 41 14.73 17.06 -8.88
N VAL A 42 15.32 17.15 -7.70
CA VAL A 42 16.48 18.03 -7.44
C VAL A 42 17.69 17.51 -8.19
N THR A 43 18.34 18.37 -8.98
CA THR A 43 19.55 18.01 -9.73
C THR A 43 20.80 18.65 -9.15
N GLU A 44 20.69 19.85 -8.60
CA GLU A 44 21.81 20.61 -8.04
C GLU A 44 21.35 21.42 -6.82
N ILE A 45 22.21 21.57 -5.83
CA ILE A 45 21.93 22.34 -4.61
C ILE A 45 23.05 23.36 -4.42
N SER A 46 22.63 24.60 -4.17
CA SER A 46 23.51 25.74 -3.90
C SER A 46 23.10 26.43 -2.61
N GLU A 47 23.89 27.40 -2.14
CA GLU A 47 23.54 28.18 -0.96
C GLU A 47 22.25 29.01 -1.24
N GLY A 48 21.15 28.66 -0.56
CA GLY A 48 19.86 29.36 -0.66
C GLY A 48 19.03 29.08 -1.91
N SER A 49 19.43 28.13 -2.76
CA SER A 49 18.68 27.71 -3.95
C SER A 49 18.98 26.27 -4.35
N PHE A 50 18.12 25.70 -5.18
CA PHE A 50 18.36 24.40 -5.81
C PHE A 50 17.73 24.36 -7.21
N THR A 51 18.22 23.48 -8.05
CA THR A 51 17.68 23.26 -9.41
C THR A 51 16.81 22.03 -9.44
N VAL A 52 15.65 22.14 -10.09
CA VAL A 52 14.69 21.07 -10.28
C VAL A 52 14.59 20.72 -11.75
N GLN A 53 14.77 19.44 -12.08
CA GLN A 53 14.30 18.85 -13.33
C GLN A 53 12.78 18.66 -13.18
N VAL A 54 12.01 19.43 -13.93
CA VAL A 54 10.55 19.44 -13.83
C VAL A 54 9.97 18.13 -14.39
N SER A 55 8.98 17.57 -13.68
CA SER A 55 8.28 16.37 -14.15
C SER A 55 7.50 16.66 -15.43
N GLU A 56 7.49 15.74 -16.39
CA GLU A 56 6.84 15.90 -17.70
C GLU A 56 5.33 16.18 -17.61
N ASP A 57 4.68 15.66 -16.58
CA ASP A 57 3.25 15.84 -16.28
C ASP A 57 2.95 17.15 -15.52
N CYS A 58 3.98 17.88 -15.09
CA CYS A 58 3.80 19.16 -14.42
C CYS A 58 3.51 20.28 -15.43
N PRO A 59 2.47 21.11 -15.22
CA PRO A 59 2.18 22.24 -16.12
C PRO A 59 3.36 23.20 -16.34
N ALA A 60 4.24 23.34 -15.36
CA ALA A 60 5.43 24.18 -15.46
C ALA A 60 6.46 23.67 -16.48
N ALA A 61 6.41 22.39 -16.86
CA ALA A 61 7.28 21.82 -17.90
C ALA A 61 7.07 22.47 -19.28
N ALA A 62 5.89 23.05 -19.52
CA ALA A 62 5.64 23.83 -20.72
C ALA A 62 6.48 25.12 -20.81
N SER A 63 6.95 25.63 -19.67
CA SER A 63 7.78 26.85 -19.60
C SER A 63 9.28 26.53 -19.59
N SER A 64 9.68 25.49 -18.85
CA SER A 64 11.08 25.03 -18.79
C SER A 64 11.15 23.61 -18.21
N ASP A 65 12.08 22.82 -18.72
CA ASP A 65 12.42 21.50 -18.17
C ASP A 65 13.31 21.60 -16.92
N LEU A 66 14.05 22.71 -16.77
CA LEU A 66 14.91 23.02 -15.63
C LEU A 66 14.50 24.33 -14.99
N ILE A 67 14.30 24.31 -13.68
CA ILE A 67 13.92 25.50 -12.90
C ILE A 67 14.85 25.64 -11.69
N VAL A 68 15.45 26.81 -11.52
CA VAL A 68 16.14 27.19 -10.29
C VAL A 68 15.14 27.78 -9.32
N VAL A 69 15.09 27.16 -8.13
CA VAL A 69 14.21 27.53 -7.03
C VAL A 69 15.00 28.34 -6.01
N HIS A 70 14.66 29.62 -5.85
CA HIS A 70 15.20 30.46 -4.79
C HIS A 70 14.38 30.33 -3.52
N LEU A 71 15.03 29.96 -2.43
CA LEU A 71 14.33 29.70 -1.16
C LEU A 71 13.91 30.97 -0.42
N GLY A 72 14.77 32.00 -0.42
CA GLY A 72 14.45 33.18 0.40
C GLY A 72 14.12 32.84 1.83
N ASN A 73 12.86 33.05 2.22
CA ASN A 73 12.31 32.66 3.54
C ASN A 73 11.34 31.47 3.45
N ALA A 74 11.37 30.69 2.37
CA ALA A 74 10.48 29.55 2.21
C ALA A 74 10.74 28.48 3.28
N GLU A 75 9.69 27.90 3.79
CA GLU A 75 9.77 26.72 4.64
C GLU A 75 10.03 25.48 3.79
N ILE A 76 10.96 24.64 4.24
CA ILE A 76 11.17 23.31 3.67
C ILE A 76 10.57 22.31 4.65
N LEU A 77 9.68 21.48 4.16
CA LEU A 77 8.90 20.53 4.96
C LEU A 77 8.97 19.13 4.36
N GLU A 78 8.80 18.12 5.18
CA GLU A 78 8.51 16.77 4.72
C GLU A 78 7.05 16.69 4.24
N GLU A 79 6.78 16.09 3.08
CA GLU A 79 5.40 16.00 2.54
C GLU A 79 4.48 15.13 3.41
N SER A 80 5.01 14.08 4.05
CA SER A 80 4.22 13.07 4.76
C SER A 80 3.66 13.56 6.10
N ASP A 81 4.44 14.33 6.86
CA ASP A 81 4.11 14.71 8.25
C ASP A 81 4.33 16.22 8.52
N HIS A 82 4.74 16.97 7.49
CA HIS A 82 5.08 18.39 7.56
C HIS A 82 6.20 18.72 8.57
N ALA A 83 7.08 17.74 8.88
CA ALA A 83 8.25 17.98 9.71
C ALA A 83 9.17 19.04 9.06
N PRO A 84 9.68 20.03 9.83
CA PRO A 84 10.55 21.06 9.30
C PRO A 84 11.90 20.48 8.88
N LEU A 85 12.34 20.88 7.70
CA LEU A 85 13.62 20.51 7.10
C LEU A 85 14.44 21.76 6.79
N THR A 86 15.71 21.53 6.46
CA THR A 86 16.65 22.54 5.99
C THR A 86 17.13 22.20 4.56
N ILE A 87 17.78 23.12 3.90
CA ILE A 87 18.33 22.87 2.55
C ILE A 87 19.34 21.70 2.55
N THR A 88 20.02 21.46 3.68
CA THR A 88 20.98 20.35 3.82
C THR A 88 20.31 18.97 3.90
N ASP A 89 19.02 18.93 4.13
CA ASP A 89 18.22 17.69 4.12
C ASP A 89 17.74 17.31 2.72
N LEU A 90 17.88 18.23 1.74
CA LEU A 90 17.70 17.93 0.33
C LEU A 90 18.97 17.27 -0.23
N THR A 91 18.81 16.33 -1.12
CA THR A 91 19.90 15.68 -1.83
C THR A 91 19.60 15.68 -3.33
N PRO A 92 20.62 15.67 -4.20
CA PRO A 92 20.39 15.35 -5.60
C PRO A 92 19.57 14.05 -5.71
N ASP A 93 18.72 13.98 -6.73
CA ASP A 93 17.77 12.91 -6.99
C ASP A 93 16.56 12.81 -6.02
N CYS A 94 16.46 13.67 -5.00
CA CYS A 94 15.23 13.73 -4.21
C CYS A 94 14.10 14.42 -4.99
N SER A 95 12.87 13.92 -4.83
CA SER A 95 11.68 14.53 -5.41
C SER A 95 11.19 15.68 -4.52
N VAL A 96 10.70 16.74 -5.16
CA VAL A 96 10.18 17.91 -4.46
C VAL A 96 8.88 18.41 -5.10
N ARG A 97 8.03 19.01 -4.27
CA ARG A 97 6.91 19.86 -4.70
C ARG A 97 7.15 21.27 -4.16
N VAL A 98 7.25 22.21 -5.07
CA VAL A 98 7.50 23.60 -4.76
C VAL A 98 6.23 24.40 -4.98
N VAL A 99 5.82 25.17 -3.99
CA VAL A 99 4.75 26.15 -4.07
C VAL A 99 5.40 27.53 -4.26
N THR A 100 5.00 28.22 -5.31
CA THR A 100 5.57 29.53 -5.67
C THR A 100 4.50 30.62 -5.66
N ASP A 101 4.94 31.86 -5.76
CA ASP A 101 4.06 33.04 -5.92
C ASP A 101 3.43 33.15 -7.31
N GLY A 102 3.63 32.16 -8.18
CA GLY A 102 3.09 32.09 -9.55
C GLY A 102 3.96 32.75 -10.61
N GLY A 103 5.01 33.47 -10.23
CA GLY A 103 5.94 34.10 -11.18
C GLY A 103 7.04 33.16 -11.64
N ILE A 104 7.09 32.84 -12.94
CA ILE A 104 8.26 32.19 -13.57
C ILE A 104 9.06 33.27 -14.32
N MET A 105 10.31 33.44 -13.93
CA MET A 105 11.22 34.35 -14.64
C MET A 105 11.75 33.65 -15.89
N GLU A 106 11.56 34.31 -17.04
CA GLU A 106 12.00 33.81 -18.35
C GLU A 106 13.52 33.87 -18.48
N SER A 107 14.16 32.74 -18.21
CA SER A 107 15.60 32.49 -18.40
C SER A 107 15.79 30.99 -18.70
N TYR A 108 17.01 30.58 -18.97
CA TYR A 108 17.32 29.14 -19.02
C TYR A 108 18.58 28.86 -18.19
N PRO A 109 18.44 28.03 -17.14
CA PRO A 109 17.18 27.52 -16.55
C PRO A 109 16.23 28.66 -16.15
N ALA A 110 14.91 28.37 -16.14
CA ALA A 110 13.92 29.30 -15.62
C ALA A 110 14.11 29.47 -14.10
N GLN A 111 13.54 30.54 -13.51
CA GLN A 111 13.75 30.81 -12.08
C GLN A 111 12.41 31.11 -11.41
N VAL A 112 12.27 30.69 -10.15
CA VAL A 112 11.10 30.94 -9.32
C VAL A 112 11.50 31.27 -7.88
N ASN A 113 10.64 32.00 -7.17
CA ASN A 113 10.76 32.16 -5.74
C ASN A 113 9.80 31.16 -5.03
N ALA A 114 10.32 30.34 -4.13
CA ALA A 114 9.52 29.43 -3.35
C ALA A 114 8.79 30.17 -2.21
N LEU A 115 7.55 29.82 -1.98
CA LEU A 115 6.80 30.08 -0.75
C LEU A 115 6.94 28.95 0.23
N LYS A 116 6.85 27.70 -0.29
CA LYS A 116 7.08 26.46 0.45
C LYS A 116 7.71 25.41 -0.45
N VAL A 117 8.50 24.56 0.15
CA VAL A 117 9.08 23.39 -0.51
C VAL A 117 8.70 22.15 0.32
N PHE A 118 8.13 21.19 -0.33
CA PHE A 118 7.88 19.89 0.26
C PHE A 118 8.85 18.88 -0.35
N ARG A 119 9.68 18.27 0.51
CA ARG A 119 10.42 17.09 0.08
C ARG A 119 9.42 15.95 -0.02
N ILE A 120 9.18 15.52 -1.22
CA ILE A 120 8.52 14.25 -1.44
C ILE A 120 9.64 13.23 -1.21
N GLN A 121 9.69 12.66 -0.02
CA GLN A 121 10.35 11.37 0.02
C GLN A 121 9.59 10.55 -1.02
N PRO A 122 10.27 9.95 -2.02
CA PRO A 122 9.68 8.83 -2.74
C PRO A 122 9.20 7.97 -1.61
N ALA A 123 7.83 7.84 -1.47
CA ALA A 123 7.25 7.12 -0.37
C ALA A 123 8.27 6.10 -0.02
N SER A 124 8.95 6.20 1.17
CA SER A 124 10.03 5.31 1.42
C SER A 124 9.42 4.01 1.03
N LEU A 125 9.58 3.69 -0.23
CA LEU A 125 9.85 2.37 -0.65
C LEU A 125 11.16 2.16 0.13
N THR A 126 10.99 1.91 1.42
CA THR A 126 11.50 0.65 1.88
C THR A 126 11.10 -0.22 0.75
N LEU A 127 12.03 -0.40 -0.22
CA LEU A 127 11.99 -1.56 -1.03
C LEU A 127 11.96 -2.72 -0.03
N THR A 128 10.78 -2.84 0.58
CA THR A 128 9.91 -3.87 0.09
C THR A 128 9.80 -3.54 -1.35
N GLY A 129 10.96 -3.59 -2.03
CA GLY A 129 10.98 -3.79 -3.44
C GLY A 129 9.92 -4.80 -3.55
N SER A 130 8.88 -4.60 -4.34
CA SER A 130 8.26 -5.76 -4.89
C SER A 130 9.42 -6.54 -5.49
N ILE A 131 10.18 -7.15 -4.59
CA ILE A 131 10.73 -8.44 -4.81
C ILE A 131 9.43 -9.11 -5.11
N VAL A 132 9.17 -9.29 -6.41
CA VAL A 132 8.13 -10.20 -6.85
C VAL A 132 8.65 -11.48 -6.26
N ILE A 133 8.23 -11.75 -5.01
CA ILE A 133 8.60 -12.98 -4.33
C ILE A 133 7.95 -14.03 -5.20
N PRO A 134 8.73 -14.85 -5.91
CA PRO A 134 8.14 -15.85 -6.77
C PRO A 134 7.19 -16.69 -5.91
N LEU A 135 5.97 -16.82 -6.37
CA LEU A 135 4.92 -17.58 -5.69
C LEU A 135 4.70 -18.86 -6.46
N VAL A 136 4.75 -19.99 -5.76
CA VAL A 136 4.42 -21.28 -6.35
C VAL A 136 3.12 -21.77 -5.71
N GLU A 137 2.07 -21.84 -6.51
CA GLU A 137 0.80 -22.43 -6.08
C GLU A 137 0.90 -23.94 -5.97
N LEU A 138 0.35 -24.49 -4.90
CA LEU A 138 0.39 -25.89 -4.57
C LEU A 138 -1.02 -26.46 -4.48
N PRO A 139 -1.22 -27.74 -4.82
CA PRO A 139 -2.54 -28.37 -4.74
C PRO A 139 -3.00 -28.68 -3.31
N ASN A 140 -2.08 -28.70 -2.36
CA ASN A 140 -2.32 -29.05 -0.97
C ASN A 140 -1.24 -28.45 -0.06
N ALA A 141 -1.26 -28.78 1.23
CA ALA A 141 -0.35 -28.28 2.26
C ALA A 141 1.03 -28.97 2.30
N ASP A 142 1.44 -29.65 1.24
CA ASP A 142 2.79 -30.20 1.12
C ASP A 142 3.76 -29.19 0.50
N PHE A 143 4.48 -28.49 1.36
CA PHE A 143 5.44 -27.47 0.98
C PHE A 143 6.90 -28.01 0.94
N THR A 144 7.09 -29.31 1.17
CA THR A 144 8.41 -29.95 1.39
C THR A 144 9.43 -29.60 0.32
N ALA A 145 9.02 -29.59 -0.96
CA ALA A 145 9.92 -29.27 -2.07
C ALA A 145 10.45 -27.83 -2.05
N TYR A 146 9.76 -26.90 -1.38
CA TYR A 146 10.07 -25.47 -1.42
C TYR A 146 10.50 -24.89 -0.08
N THR A 147 9.99 -25.43 1.03
CA THR A 147 10.26 -24.92 2.39
C THR A 147 10.92 -25.96 3.30
N GLY A 148 11.01 -27.21 2.87
CA GLY A 148 11.54 -28.30 3.68
C GLY A 148 10.55 -28.92 4.67
N PHE A 149 9.28 -28.50 4.69
CA PHE A 149 8.27 -29.02 5.59
C PHE A 149 6.88 -29.08 4.95
N SER A 150 5.96 -29.79 5.59
CA SER A 150 4.54 -29.78 5.25
C SER A 150 3.69 -29.35 6.45
N LEU A 151 2.47 -28.88 6.18
CA LEU A 151 1.50 -28.47 7.21
C LEU A 151 0.40 -29.53 7.30
N GLY A 152 0.13 -30.00 8.52
CA GLY A 152 -0.98 -30.87 8.85
C GLY A 152 -1.97 -30.18 9.80
N GLY A 153 -3.13 -30.82 10.03
CA GLY A 153 -4.17 -30.34 10.92
C GLY A 153 -5.13 -29.33 10.31
N LEU A 154 -4.82 -28.77 9.13
CA LEU A 154 -5.67 -27.78 8.47
C LEU A 154 -7.03 -28.36 8.04
N GLU A 155 -7.12 -29.66 7.84
CA GLU A 155 -8.35 -30.39 7.54
C GLU A 155 -9.32 -30.49 8.73
N GLN A 156 -8.86 -30.18 9.94
CA GLN A 156 -9.65 -30.18 11.17
C GLN A 156 -10.34 -28.85 11.45
N LEU A 157 -10.02 -27.81 10.69
CA LEU A 157 -10.61 -26.49 10.86
C LEU A 157 -12.10 -26.51 10.57
N THR A 158 -12.88 -25.88 11.45
CA THR A 158 -14.33 -25.76 11.32
C THR A 158 -14.77 -24.31 11.08
N LEU A 159 -14.00 -23.35 11.56
CA LEU A 159 -14.27 -21.92 11.43
C LEU A 159 -13.63 -21.31 10.17
N LEU A 160 -12.64 -21.97 9.60
CA LEU A 160 -11.88 -21.53 8.43
C LEU A 160 -11.81 -22.65 7.40
N THR A 161 -11.72 -22.31 6.14
CA THR A 161 -11.56 -23.28 5.05
C THR A 161 -10.32 -22.94 4.22
N PRO A 162 -9.27 -23.77 4.22
CA PRO A 162 -8.11 -23.57 3.35
C PRO A 162 -8.54 -23.57 1.88
N GLN A 163 -8.20 -22.51 1.13
CA GLN A 163 -8.59 -22.38 -0.27
C GLN A 163 -7.38 -22.34 -1.23
N ALA A 164 -6.26 -21.78 -0.79
CA ALA A 164 -5.06 -21.70 -1.62
C ALA A 164 -3.82 -21.94 -0.76
N TYR A 165 -2.90 -22.70 -1.32
CA TYR A 165 -1.59 -23.00 -0.74
C TYR A 165 -0.52 -22.43 -1.65
N THR A 166 0.40 -21.64 -1.10
CA THR A 166 1.41 -20.93 -1.89
C THR A 166 2.76 -20.97 -1.17
N ALA A 167 3.80 -21.41 -1.83
CA ALA A 167 5.16 -21.23 -1.35
C ALA A 167 5.69 -19.87 -1.82
N CYS A 168 6.14 -19.06 -0.87
CA CYS A 168 6.79 -17.77 -1.12
C CYS A 168 8.31 -18.02 -1.15
N LEU A 169 8.93 -17.87 -2.32
CA LEU A 169 10.34 -18.20 -2.53
C LEU A 169 11.20 -16.95 -2.30
N TYR A 170 11.71 -16.77 -1.09
CA TYR A 170 12.67 -15.70 -0.77
C TYR A 170 14.09 -16.05 -1.25
N ASP A 171 14.40 -17.35 -1.36
CA ASP A 171 15.66 -17.84 -1.90
C ASP A 171 15.40 -19.19 -2.59
N GLU A 172 15.60 -19.26 -3.90
CA GLU A 172 15.39 -20.50 -4.68
C GLU A 172 16.40 -21.61 -4.33
N ASN A 173 17.55 -21.25 -3.75
CA ASN A 173 18.62 -22.16 -3.41
C ASN A 173 18.65 -22.55 -1.92
N ASP A 174 17.84 -21.90 -1.08
CA ASP A 174 17.77 -22.14 0.35
C ASP A 174 16.32 -22.26 0.82
N PRO A 175 15.75 -23.46 0.83
CA PRO A 175 14.39 -23.71 1.27
C PRO A 175 14.09 -23.18 2.69
N ALA A 176 15.10 -23.10 3.56
CA ALA A 176 14.93 -22.61 4.93
C ALA A 176 14.52 -21.12 5.01
N LYS A 177 14.78 -20.36 3.95
CA LYS A 177 14.36 -18.96 3.85
C LYS A 177 12.97 -18.76 3.27
N ASN A 178 12.38 -19.81 2.71
CA ASN A 178 11.08 -19.76 2.07
C ASN A 178 9.95 -19.90 3.09
N VAL A 179 8.79 -19.40 2.74
CA VAL A 179 7.64 -19.33 3.63
C VAL A 179 6.44 -20.02 3.00
N ALA A 180 5.82 -20.95 3.74
CA ALA A 180 4.52 -21.49 3.38
C ALA A 180 3.43 -20.46 3.67
N SER A 181 2.50 -20.26 2.76
CA SER A 181 1.35 -19.37 2.91
C SER A 181 0.07 -20.10 2.57
N VAL A 182 -0.92 -19.98 3.45
CA VAL A 182 -2.25 -20.57 3.26
C VAL A 182 -3.29 -19.48 3.38
N TYR A 183 -4.13 -19.36 2.36
CA TYR A 183 -5.28 -18.48 2.40
C TYR A 183 -6.46 -19.19 3.06
N LEU A 184 -7.01 -18.57 4.10
CA LEU A 184 -8.02 -19.13 4.99
C LEU A 184 -9.24 -18.19 5.08
N PRO A 185 -10.04 -18.05 4.03
CA PRO A 185 -11.25 -17.24 4.12
C PRO A 185 -12.29 -17.91 5.02
N GLY A 186 -13.10 -17.09 5.67
CA GLY A 186 -14.18 -17.54 6.53
C GLY A 186 -15.24 -16.47 6.73
N GLU A 187 -16.27 -16.77 7.50
CA GLU A 187 -17.31 -15.80 7.84
C GLU A 187 -16.76 -14.63 8.68
N ILE A 188 -15.69 -14.88 9.43
CA ILE A 188 -15.07 -13.94 10.37
C ILE A 188 -14.18 -12.91 9.65
N SER A 189 -13.45 -13.37 8.66
CA SER A 189 -12.59 -12.51 7.81
C SER A 189 -12.52 -13.13 6.41
N ARG A 190 -12.68 -12.29 5.40
CA ARG A 190 -12.52 -12.71 4.00
C ARG A 190 -11.05 -12.81 3.58
N GLU A 191 -10.16 -12.27 4.39
CA GLU A 191 -8.73 -12.13 4.06
C GLU A 191 -7.87 -12.53 5.25
N LEU A 192 -7.92 -13.82 5.62
CA LEU A 192 -7.07 -14.36 6.67
C LEU A 192 -5.99 -15.23 6.03
N HIS A 193 -4.74 -14.93 6.35
CA HIS A 193 -3.57 -15.62 5.81
C HIS A 193 -2.74 -16.20 6.94
N LEU A 194 -2.53 -17.51 6.89
CA LEU A 194 -1.52 -18.20 7.68
C LEU A 194 -0.19 -18.18 6.92
N ARG A 195 0.89 -17.84 7.59
CA ARG A 195 2.25 -18.00 7.06
C ARG A 195 3.12 -18.73 8.07
N VAL A 196 3.95 -19.64 7.56
CA VAL A 196 4.83 -20.48 8.38
C VAL A 196 6.22 -20.51 7.74
N GLY A 197 7.23 -20.28 8.55
CA GLY A 197 8.63 -20.31 8.09
C GLY A 197 9.60 -20.20 9.25
N LEU A 198 10.90 -20.26 8.94
CA LEU A 198 11.98 -19.99 9.88
C LEU A 198 12.29 -18.48 9.91
N GLY A 199 12.75 -17.96 11.04
CA GLY A 199 13.22 -16.58 11.17
C GLY A 199 12.39 -15.71 12.11
N GLU A 200 12.47 -14.41 11.92
CA GLU A 200 11.77 -13.45 12.77
C GLU A 200 10.29 -13.32 12.38
N VAL A 201 9.43 -13.10 13.36
CA VAL A 201 7.97 -12.98 13.21
C VAL A 201 7.57 -12.02 12.08
N ARG A 202 8.12 -10.82 12.06
CA ARG A 202 7.76 -9.80 11.05
C ARG A 202 8.22 -10.16 9.65
N THR A 203 9.34 -10.86 9.53
CA THR A 203 9.87 -11.35 8.25
C THR A 203 8.99 -12.46 7.69
N VAL A 204 8.63 -13.45 8.50
CA VAL A 204 7.73 -14.55 8.08
C VAL A 204 6.36 -14.00 7.72
N ALA A 205 5.81 -13.11 8.54
CA ALA A 205 4.50 -12.49 8.31
C ALA A 205 4.47 -11.60 7.06
N ASN A 206 5.59 -10.96 6.70
CA ASN A 206 5.65 -9.89 5.70
C ASN A 206 4.64 -8.76 6.02
N VAL A 207 4.55 -8.40 7.29
CA VAL A 207 3.63 -7.36 7.78
C VAL A 207 4.46 -6.20 8.32
N GLY A 208 4.32 -5.04 7.66
CA GLY A 208 4.97 -3.78 8.06
C GLY A 208 4.12 -2.89 8.96
N GLU A 209 2.87 -3.30 9.23
CA GLU A 209 1.94 -2.53 10.07
C GLU A 209 2.37 -2.57 11.55
N THR A 210 2.13 -1.47 12.26
CA THR A 210 2.25 -1.39 13.71
C THR A 210 0.87 -1.54 14.36
N PHE A 211 0.81 -2.31 15.44
CA PHE A 211 -0.43 -2.57 16.16
C PHE A 211 -0.43 -1.83 17.49
N SER A 212 -1.58 -1.31 17.88
CA SER A 212 -1.76 -0.49 19.08
C SER A 212 -2.06 -1.30 20.34
N HIS A 213 -2.52 -2.52 20.16
CA HIS A 213 -2.90 -3.41 21.27
C HIS A 213 -2.26 -4.77 21.10
N SER A 214 -1.89 -5.40 22.22
CA SER A 214 -1.33 -6.75 22.24
C SER A 214 -1.86 -7.51 23.45
N GLN A 215 -2.17 -8.79 23.26
CA GLN A 215 -2.50 -9.72 24.33
C GLN A 215 -1.90 -11.08 24.02
N THR A 216 -1.61 -11.87 25.07
CA THR A 216 -1.18 -13.25 24.93
C THR A 216 -2.30 -14.18 25.40
N VAL A 217 -2.57 -15.23 24.63
CA VAL A 217 -3.52 -16.27 24.98
C VAL A 217 -2.84 -17.63 24.95
N THR A 218 -3.13 -18.47 25.95
CA THR A 218 -2.67 -19.85 25.98
C THR A 218 -3.66 -20.73 25.24
N VAL A 219 -3.13 -21.60 24.37
CA VAL A 219 -3.92 -22.51 23.53
C VAL A 219 -3.43 -23.93 23.76
N PRO A 220 -4.32 -24.91 24.08
CA PRO A 220 -3.97 -26.31 24.10
C PRO A 220 -3.49 -26.79 22.72
N TRP A 221 -2.41 -27.52 22.67
CA TRP A 221 -1.82 -28.05 21.44
C TRP A 221 -1.43 -29.52 21.62
N ASP A 222 -1.21 -30.23 20.53
CA ASP A 222 -0.83 -31.65 20.56
C ASP A 222 -1.84 -32.50 21.37
N ASN A 223 -3.11 -32.40 20.97
CA ASN A 223 -4.22 -33.08 21.67
C ASN A 223 -4.35 -32.73 23.18
N GLY A 224 -3.90 -31.53 23.56
CA GLY A 224 -3.93 -31.07 24.93
C GLY A 224 -2.74 -31.51 25.77
N ASN A 225 -1.74 -32.19 25.20
CA ASN A 225 -0.52 -32.60 25.89
C ASN A 225 0.43 -31.45 26.18
N ARG A 226 0.32 -30.38 25.42
CA ARG A 226 1.13 -29.17 25.51
C ARG A 226 0.25 -27.93 25.43
N GLU A 227 0.84 -26.82 25.81
CA GLU A 227 0.25 -25.51 25.63
C GLU A 227 1.22 -24.64 24.83
N ILE A 228 0.68 -23.80 23.97
CA ILE A 228 1.42 -22.78 23.26
C ILE A 228 0.87 -21.41 23.59
N GLU A 229 1.77 -20.42 23.62
CA GLU A 229 1.40 -19.03 23.79
C GLU A 229 1.22 -18.41 22.41
N VAL A 230 0.07 -17.82 22.18
CA VAL A 230 -0.28 -17.09 20.96
C VAL A 230 -0.36 -15.62 21.32
N VAL A 231 0.50 -14.81 20.74
CA VAL A 231 0.43 -13.35 20.86
C VAL A 231 -0.54 -12.85 19.78
N VAL A 232 -1.50 -12.05 20.21
CA VAL A 232 -2.49 -11.44 19.32
C VAL A 232 -2.35 -9.92 19.43
N GLU A 233 -2.00 -9.30 18.34
CA GLU A 233 -1.89 -7.86 18.19
C GLU A 233 -3.01 -7.34 17.29
N ASN A 234 -3.49 -6.13 17.50
CA ASN A 234 -4.51 -5.55 16.64
C ASN A 234 -4.40 -4.04 16.50
N SER A 235 -4.87 -3.56 15.37
CA SER A 235 -5.31 -2.19 15.12
C SER A 235 -6.85 -2.14 15.08
N ASP A 236 -7.41 -0.99 14.71
CA ASP A 236 -8.87 -0.82 14.62
C ASP A 236 -9.55 -1.77 13.62
N TYR A 237 -8.81 -2.20 12.58
CA TYR A 237 -9.37 -2.95 11.45
C TYR A 237 -8.65 -4.25 11.14
N ASN A 238 -7.48 -4.49 11.72
CA ASN A 238 -6.65 -5.64 11.39
C ASN A 238 -6.23 -6.38 12.64
N VAL A 239 -6.08 -7.71 12.49
CA VAL A 239 -5.60 -8.60 13.54
C VAL A 239 -4.36 -9.33 13.03
N PHE A 240 -3.36 -9.37 13.88
CA PHE A 240 -2.14 -10.11 13.66
C PHE A 240 -1.90 -11.05 14.85
N ALA A 241 -1.66 -12.32 14.58
CA ALA A 241 -1.32 -13.27 15.62
C ALA A 241 -0.08 -14.07 15.24
N TYR A 242 0.69 -14.48 16.24
CA TYR A 242 1.87 -15.32 16.02
C TYR A 242 2.17 -16.22 17.21
N TRP A 243 2.78 -17.34 16.90
CA TRP A 243 3.27 -18.34 17.87
C TRP A 243 4.42 -19.13 17.27
N GLN A 244 5.01 -20.03 18.08
CA GLN A 244 6.09 -20.91 17.63
C GLN A 244 5.71 -22.39 17.81
N ILE A 245 6.11 -23.20 16.84
CA ILE A 245 6.08 -24.65 16.89
C ILE A 245 7.51 -25.15 16.55
N GLY A 246 8.28 -25.56 17.58
CA GLY A 246 9.68 -25.86 17.41
C GLY A 246 10.46 -24.60 17.00
N GLU A 247 11.18 -24.69 15.88
CA GLU A 247 11.96 -23.56 15.32
C GLU A 247 11.11 -22.68 14.38
N TYR A 248 9.91 -23.13 14.03
CA TYR A 248 9.07 -22.44 13.06
C TYR A 248 8.21 -21.37 13.70
N VAL A 249 8.15 -20.26 13.04
CA VAL A 249 7.24 -19.15 13.36
C VAL A 249 5.98 -19.32 12.54
N CYS A 250 4.84 -19.34 13.22
CA CYS A 250 3.51 -19.34 12.63
C CYS A 250 2.91 -17.96 12.81
N THR A 251 2.39 -17.36 11.75
CA THR A 251 1.76 -16.05 11.78
C THR A 251 0.43 -16.07 11.09
N VAL A 252 -0.53 -15.31 11.61
CA VAL A 252 -1.84 -15.11 11.00
C VAL A 252 -2.10 -13.63 10.89
N TYR A 253 -2.43 -13.17 9.70
CA TYR A 253 -2.85 -11.80 9.47
C TYR A 253 -4.25 -11.78 8.86
N GLY A 254 -5.13 -11.01 9.46
CA GLY A 254 -6.51 -10.83 9.03
C GLY A 254 -6.84 -9.36 8.85
N MET A 255 -7.34 -9.00 7.67
CA MET A 255 -7.82 -7.65 7.36
C MET A 255 -9.32 -7.54 7.60
N ASN A 256 -9.75 -6.33 7.97
CA ASN A 256 -11.17 -5.98 8.19
C ASN A 256 -11.86 -6.92 9.19
N CYS A 257 -11.17 -7.32 10.25
CA CYS A 257 -11.72 -8.13 11.33
C CYS A 257 -11.31 -7.59 12.70
N THR A 258 -12.16 -7.85 13.70
CA THR A 258 -11.87 -7.50 15.09
C THR A 258 -11.21 -8.66 15.82
N PRO A 259 -10.42 -8.41 16.88
CA PRO A 259 -9.82 -9.46 17.69
C PRO A 259 -10.87 -10.43 18.25
N GLN A 260 -12.02 -9.93 18.68
CA GLN A 260 -13.11 -10.74 19.23
C GLN A 260 -13.67 -11.72 18.21
N ALA A 261 -13.76 -11.31 16.96
CA ALA A 261 -14.23 -12.16 15.86
C ALA A 261 -13.15 -13.17 15.42
N ALA A 262 -11.89 -12.74 15.35
CA ALA A 262 -10.79 -13.58 14.85
C ALA A 262 -10.27 -14.59 15.89
N LEU A 263 -10.33 -14.26 17.18
CA LEU A 263 -9.70 -15.06 18.24
C LEU A 263 -10.15 -16.54 18.29
N PRO A 264 -11.44 -16.89 18.13
CA PRO A 264 -11.84 -18.29 18.07
C PRO A 264 -11.15 -19.07 16.94
N ALA A 265 -11.10 -18.51 15.75
CA ALA A 265 -10.47 -19.13 14.60
C ALA A 265 -8.92 -19.21 14.74
N ILE A 266 -8.29 -18.19 15.31
CA ILE A 266 -6.86 -18.22 15.64
C ILE A 266 -6.55 -19.32 16.65
N ARG A 267 -7.38 -19.49 17.68
CA ARG A 267 -7.22 -20.56 18.68
C ARG A 267 -7.40 -21.93 18.05
N GLU A 268 -8.42 -22.11 17.23
CA GLU A 268 -8.64 -23.39 16.52
C GLU A 268 -7.42 -23.72 15.64
N LEU A 269 -6.97 -22.78 14.83
CA LEU A 269 -5.80 -22.95 13.96
C LEU A 269 -4.54 -23.28 14.76
N ALA A 270 -4.28 -22.54 15.83
CA ALA A 270 -3.10 -22.76 16.67
C ALA A 270 -3.14 -24.14 17.37
N SER A 271 -4.33 -24.61 17.73
CA SER A 271 -4.49 -25.91 18.43
C SER A 271 -4.28 -27.11 17.51
N CYS A 272 -4.64 -27.02 16.23
CA CYS A 272 -4.60 -28.15 15.29
C CYS A 272 -3.37 -28.16 14.37
N LEU A 273 -2.69 -27.02 14.19
CA LEU A 273 -1.58 -26.91 13.24
C LEU A 273 -0.40 -27.80 13.63
N VAL A 274 0.06 -28.60 12.68
CA VAL A 274 1.22 -29.49 12.82
C VAL A 274 2.21 -29.17 11.71
N ILE A 275 3.50 -29.14 12.04
CA ILE A 275 4.60 -28.99 11.09
C ILE A 275 5.34 -30.33 11.02
N ALA A 276 5.32 -30.96 9.85
CA ALA A 276 6.03 -32.20 9.61
C ALA A 276 7.26 -31.96 8.76
N VAL A 277 8.41 -32.29 9.29
CA VAL A 277 9.71 -32.26 8.59
C VAL A 277 10.02 -33.70 8.20
N PRO A 278 10.37 -33.98 6.92
CA PRO A 278 10.68 -35.31 6.40
C PRO A 278 11.86 -35.98 7.08
#